data_e2a7bdb3bcde35f6acf37ff9c6ad3fdf
#
_entry.id   e2a7bdb3bcde35f6acf37ff9c6ad3fdf
#
_cell.length_a   1.000
_cell.length_b   1.000
_cell.length_c   1.000
_cell.angle_alpha   90.00
_cell.angle_beta   90.00
_cell.angle_gamma   90.00
#
_symmetry.space_group_name_H-M   'P 1'
#
loop_
_entity.id
_entity.type
_entity.pdbx_description
1 polymer ?
#
loop_
_entity_poly.entity_id
_entity_poly.type
_entity_poly.pdbx_seq_one_letter_code
_entity_poly.pdbx_strand_id
1 'polypeptide(L)'
;MLQILGVLEIYEANGLTYDESLHLLSLKAFKKGHPPEDYLKLSEDFVCYAHGLPLAIEILGLFLCGRSIDEWKSTLKRLKEFPENEILQVLRISFEGLHEIEKEIFLNIAFFFNHMEKRKVVEILNYLGLFPDIGLGVLFDKSLVKFRDDHTLWMHDLLQEMGKNIVYEECPKEPGKRGKLWLFKDINDVLTKNTVSSYLENLSMYPTILFKVKRYI
;
A
#
# COMPACT_ATOMS: atom_id res chain seq x y z
N MET A 1 11.31 13.79 -16.84
CA MET A 1 12.74 13.52 -16.57
C MET A 1 13.38 12.63 -17.64
N LEU A 2 12.83 11.48 -18.02
CA LEU A 2 13.39 10.59 -19.05
C LEU A 2 13.53 11.25 -20.43
N GLN A 3 12.60 12.10 -20.86
CA GLN A 3 12.69 12.85 -22.11
C GLN A 3 13.88 13.83 -22.15
N ILE A 4 14.28 14.40 -21.01
CA ILE A 4 15.44 15.30 -20.89
C ILE A 4 16.75 14.53 -21.08
N LEU A 5 16.77 13.23 -20.83
CA LEU A 5 17.91 12.34 -21.01
C LEU A 5 18.01 11.74 -22.41
N GLY A 6 17.18 12.18 -23.37
CA GLY A 6 17.19 11.69 -24.75
C GLY A 6 16.65 10.27 -24.92
N VAL A 7 15.82 9.80 -23.99
CA VAL A 7 15.14 8.50 -24.09
C VAL A 7 14.09 8.58 -25.20
N LEU A 8 14.29 7.79 -26.25
CA LEU A 8 13.41 7.77 -27.43
C LEU A 8 12.18 6.88 -27.25
N GLU A 9 12.29 5.84 -26.42
CA GLU A 9 11.20 4.90 -26.13
C GLU A 9 11.15 4.58 -24.64
N ILE A 10 9.94 4.49 -24.09
CA ILE A 10 9.68 4.08 -22.71
C ILE A 10 8.93 2.77 -22.77
N TYR A 11 9.58 1.70 -22.30
CA TYR A 11 8.92 0.40 -22.11
C TYR A 11 8.35 0.33 -20.70
N GLU A 12 7.04 0.24 -20.58
CA GLU A 12 6.37 -0.04 -19.33
C GLU A 12 6.30 -1.56 -19.11
N ALA A 13 7.10 -2.06 -18.17
CA ALA A 13 7.01 -3.47 -17.77
C ALA A 13 5.69 -3.71 -17.02
N ASN A 14 4.80 -4.46 -17.64
CA ASN A 14 3.57 -4.89 -16.97
C ASN A 14 3.90 -5.84 -15.80
N GLY A 15 3.04 -5.82 -14.77
CA GLY A 15 3.05 -6.88 -13.77
C GLY A 15 2.79 -8.25 -14.41
N LEU A 16 3.11 -9.31 -13.69
CA LEU A 16 2.80 -10.66 -14.12
C LEU A 16 1.29 -10.83 -14.27
N THR A 17 0.90 -11.55 -15.29
CA THR A 17 -0.48 -12.04 -15.42
C THR A 17 -0.82 -12.98 -14.26
N TYR A 18 -2.09 -13.31 -14.11
CA TYR A 18 -2.54 -14.25 -13.09
C TYR A 18 -1.82 -15.61 -13.22
N ASP A 19 -1.74 -16.16 -14.44
CA ASP A 19 -1.14 -17.47 -14.71
C ASP A 19 0.38 -17.45 -14.46
N GLU A 20 1.06 -16.41 -14.90
CA GLU A 20 2.50 -16.21 -14.64
C GLU A 20 2.79 -16.05 -13.14
N SER A 21 1.92 -15.33 -12.43
CA SER A 21 2.00 -15.14 -10.97
C SER A 21 1.83 -16.46 -10.22
N LEU A 22 0.82 -17.25 -10.60
CA LEU A 22 0.56 -18.56 -10.01
C LEU A 22 1.70 -19.54 -10.30
N HIS A 23 2.23 -19.50 -11.51
CA HIS A 23 3.39 -20.31 -11.91
C HIS A 23 4.63 -19.94 -11.10
N LEU A 24 4.95 -18.65 -10.98
CA LEU A 24 6.11 -18.18 -10.20
C LEU A 24 5.99 -18.55 -8.73
N LEU A 25 4.82 -18.30 -8.10
CA LEU A 25 4.55 -18.71 -6.73
C LEU A 25 4.79 -20.21 -6.54
N SER A 26 4.26 -21.02 -7.45
CA SER A 26 4.37 -22.48 -7.39
C SER A 26 5.81 -22.97 -7.53
N LEU A 27 6.59 -22.38 -8.42
CA LEU A 27 8.02 -22.69 -8.58
C LEU A 27 8.78 -22.39 -7.28
N LYS A 28 8.49 -21.30 -6.60
CA LYS A 28 9.19 -20.91 -5.37
C LYS A 28 8.74 -21.73 -4.17
N ALA A 29 7.42 -21.95 -4.01
CA ALA A 29 6.86 -22.65 -2.84
C ALA A 29 6.96 -24.18 -2.93
N PHE A 30 6.76 -24.75 -4.12
CA PHE A 30 6.64 -26.21 -4.29
C PHE A 30 7.72 -26.81 -5.19
N LYS A 31 8.55 -25.99 -5.84
CA LYS A 31 9.50 -26.43 -6.88
C LYS A 31 8.83 -27.13 -8.06
N LYS A 32 7.56 -26.77 -8.33
CA LYS A 32 6.70 -27.28 -9.39
C LYS A 32 6.07 -26.14 -10.14
N GLY A 33 5.66 -26.35 -11.40
CA GLY A 33 5.03 -25.30 -12.22
C GLY A 33 3.57 -24.99 -11.83
N HIS A 34 2.97 -25.78 -10.95
CA HIS A 34 1.58 -25.62 -10.48
C HIS A 34 1.48 -26.02 -9.01
N PRO A 35 0.53 -25.45 -8.25
CA PRO A 35 0.33 -25.80 -6.85
C PRO A 35 -0.32 -27.19 -6.74
N PRO A 36 -0.07 -27.93 -5.64
CA PRO A 36 -0.88 -29.10 -5.29
C PRO A 36 -2.36 -28.71 -5.12
N GLU A 37 -3.28 -29.66 -5.37
CA GLU A 37 -4.71 -29.42 -5.35
C GLU A 37 -5.19 -28.79 -4.01
N ASP A 38 -4.69 -29.32 -2.89
CA ASP A 38 -5.02 -28.82 -1.55
C ASP A 38 -4.56 -27.38 -1.29
N TYR A 39 -3.54 -26.88 -2.04
CA TYR A 39 -2.99 -25.53 -1.92
C TYR A 39 -3.49 -24.57 -3.01
N LEU A 40 -4.27 -25.06 -4.00
CA LEU A 40 -4.66 -24.24 -5.15
C LEU A 40 -5.36 -22.96 -4.71
N LYS A 41 -6.41 -23.06 -3.91
CA LYS A 41 -7.20 -21.91 -3.47
C LYS A 41 -6.36 -20.89 -2.66
N LEU A 42 -5.49 -21.37 -1.79
CA LEU A 42 -4.59 -20.50 -1.03
C LEU A 42 -3.56 -19.82 -1.95
N SER A 43 -3.01 -20.55 -2.92
CA SER A 43 -2.08 -19.99 -3.90
C SER A 43 -2.73 -18.87 -4.72
N GLU A 44 -3.97 -19.05 -5.16
CA GLU A 44 -4.76 -18.01 -5.83
C GLU A 44 -4.95 -16.77 -4.95
N ASP A 45 -5.29 -16.95 -3.67
CA ASP A 45 -5.47 -15.86 -2.73
C ASP A 45 -4.17 -15.07 -2.50
N PHE A 46 -3.00 -15.74 -2.44
CA PHE A 46 -1.69 -15.09 -2.35
C PHE A 46 -1.33 -14.34 -3.64
N VAL A 47 -1.61 -14.92 -4.80
CA VAL A 47 -1.39 -14.26 -6.10
C VAL A 47 -2.24 -13.00 -6.22
N CYS A 48 -3.52 -13.08 -5.83
CA CYS A 48 -4.41 -11.91 -5.78
C CYS A 48 -3.86 -10.84 -4.82
N TYR A 49 -3.35 -11.23 -3.65
CA TYR A 49 -2.74 -10.31 -2.69
C TYR A 49 -1.50 -9.60 -3.27
N ALA A 50 -0.66 -10.32 -4.00
CA ALA A 50 0.58 -9.78 -4.58
C ALA A 50 0.34 -8.89 -5.82
N HIS A 51 -0.86 -8.91 -6.42
CA HIS A 51 -1.26 -8.07 -7.56
C HIS A 51 -0.28 -8.06 -8.74
N GLY A 52 0.30 -9.22 -9.07
CA GLY A 52 1.24 -9.35 -10.18
C GLY A 52 2.62 -8.72 -9.94
N LEU A 53 2.94 -8.29 -8.72
CA LEU A 53 4.28 -7.78 -8.39
C LEU A 53 5.27 -8.95 -8.26
N PRO A 54 6.22 -9.12 -9.22
CA PRO A 54 7.08 -10.30 -9.27
C PRO A 54 7.85 -10.54 -7.99
N LEU A 55 8.41 -9.48 -7.42
CA LEU A 55 9.19 -9.55 -6.18
C LEU A 55 8.35 -10.01 -4.98
N ALA A 56 7.12 -9.51 -4.86
CA ALA A 56 6.23 -9.93 -3.78
C ALA A 56 5.86 -11.41 -3.90
N ILE A 57 5.59 -11.89 -5.11
CA ILE A 57 5.27 -13.29 -5.39
C ILE A 57 6.48 -14.18 -5.09
N GLU A 58 7.66 -13.76 -5.49
CA GLU A 58 8.91 -14.50 -5.22
C GLU A 58 9.17 -14.64 -3.73
N ILE A 59 9.11 -13.54 -2.98
CA ILE A 59 9.35 -13.53 -1.53
C ILE A 59 8.28 -14.38 -0.81
N LEU A 60 7.01 -14.20 -1.17
CA LEU A 60 5.92 -15.01 -0.60
C LEU A 60 6.11 -16.50 -0.88
N GLY A 61 6.43 -16.86 -2.13
CA GLY A 61 6.66 -18.26 -2.51
C GLY A 61 7.81 -18.90 -1.71
N LEU A 62 8.92 -18.19 -1.52
CA LEU A 62 10.04 -18.66 -0.72
C LEU A 62 9.68 -18.78 0.76
N PHE A 63 8.97 -17.78 1.30
CA PHE A 63 8.52 -17.80 2.70
C PHE A 63 7.56 -18.97 2.99
N LEU A 64 6.67 -19.29 2.05
CA LEU A 64 5.66 -20.35 2.18
C LEU A 64 6.21 -21.76 1.89
N CYS A 65 7.43 -21.86 1.37
CA CYS A 65 8.04 -23.14 1.01
C CYS A 65 8.17 -24.07 2.22
N GLY A 66 7.65 -25.30 2.09
CA GLY A 66 7.71 -26.31 3.14
C GLY A 66 6.74 -26.11 4.31
N ARG A 67 5.89 -25.10 4.29
CA ARG A 67 4.88 -24.81 5.33
C ARG A 67 3.59 -25.61 5.09
N SER A 68 2.92 -25.94 6.17
CA SER A 68 1.61 -26.62 6.17
C SER A 68 0.48 -25.70 5.70
N ILE A 69 -0.67 -26.28 5.32
CA ILE A 69 -1.88 -25.54 4.91
C ILE A 69 -2.35 -24.56 6.01
N ASP A 70 -2.26 -24.96 7.27
CA ASP A 70 -2.69 -24.10 8.38
C ASP A 70 -1.74 -22.91 8.59
N GLU A 71 -0.44 -23.11 8.37
CA GLU A 71 0.54 -22.01 8.34
C GLU A 71 0.27 -21.07 7.17
N TRP A 72 -0.08 -21.59 5.98
CA TRP A 72 -0.48 -20.77 4.83
C TRP A 72 -1.71 -19.91 5.16
N LYS A 73 -2.77 -20.52 5.72
CA LYS A 73 -3.98 -19.77 6.12
C LYS A 73 -3.67 -18.71 7.17
N SER A 74 -2.87 -19.06 8.16
CA SER A 74 -2.46 -18.13 9.22
C SER A 74 -1.64 -16.98 8.66
N THR A 75 -0.71 -17.28 7.73
CA THR A 75 0.10 -16.27 7.04
C THR A 75 -0.78 -15.32 6.22
N LEU A 76 -1.71 -15.84 5.42
CA LEU A 76 -2.62 -15.01 4.62
C LEU A 76 -3.47 -14.08 5.49
N LYS A 77 -3.98 -14.61 6.62
CA LYS A 77 -4.72 -13.79 7.59
C LYS A 77 -3.84 -12.67 8.16
N ARG A 78 -2.61 -13.00 8.58
CA ARG A 78 -1.64 -12.05 9.13
C ARG A 78 -1.22 -10.99 8.10
N LEU A 79 -1.01 -11.37 6.84
CA LEU A 79 -0.71 -10.43 5.76
C LEU A 79 -1.84 -9.43 5.52
N LYS A 80 -3.10 -9.89 5.63
CA LYS A 80 -4.26 -9.00 5.51
C LYS A 80 -4.42 -8.07 6.73
N GLU A 81 -3.97 -8.50 7.91
CA GLU A 81 -4.00 -7.70 9.14
C GLU A 81 -2.70 -6.88 9.32
N PHE A 82 -1.55 -7.49 9.05
CA PHE A 82 -0.20 -6.90 9.21
C PHE A 82 0.74 -7.53 8.17
N PRO A 83 1.12 -6.81 7.11
CA PRO A 83 1.99 -7.34 6.07
C PRO A 83 3.35 -7.79 6.63
N GLU A 84 3.90 -8.88 6.08
CA GLU A 84 5.20 -9.40 6.52
C GLU A 84 6.34 -8.41 6.30
N ASN A 85 7.18 -8.26 7.31
CA ASN A 85 8.27 -7.28 7.32
C ASN A 85 9.24 -7.43 6.13
N GLU A 86 9.48 -8.65 5.63
CA GLU A 86 10.45 -8.87 4.54
C GLU A 86 10.00 -8.24 3.22
N ILE A 87 8.74 -8.43 2.83
CA ILE A 87 8.18 -7.78 1.63
C ILE A 87 8.17 -6.28 1.83
N LEU A 88 7.72 -5.83 3.00
CA LEU A 88 7.65 -4.42 3.33
C LEU A 88 9.01 -3.76 3.40
N GLN A 89 10.04 -4.44 3.91
CA GLN A 89 11.39 -3.89 3.96
C GLN A 89 11.92 -3.56 2.56
N VAL A 90 11.67 -4.41 1.58
CA VAL A 90 12.07 -4.13 0.19
C VAL A 90 11.34 -2.90 -0.36
N LEU A 91 10.02 -2.82 -0.12
CA LEU A 91 9.22 -1.66 -0.56
C LEU A 91 9.59 -0.38 0.23
N ARG A 92 9.96 -0.54 1.50
CA ARG A 92 10.33 0.57 2.40
C ARG A 92 11.57 1.31 1.94
N ILE A 93 12.52 0.65 1.28
CA ILE A 93 13.71 1.32 0.71
C ILE A 93 13.30 2.48 -0.21
N SER A 94 12.28 2.29 -1.04
CA SER A 94 11.79 3.34 -1.94
C SER A 94 11.13 4.49 -1.18
N PHE A 95 10.42 4.19 -0.08
CA PHE A 95 9.81 5.19 0.80
C PHE A 95 10.86 5.98 1.59
N GLU A 96 11.87 5.31 2.15
CA GLU A 96 12.95 5.96 2.91
C GLU A 96 13.76 6.96 2.06
N GLY A 97 13.86 6.70 0.76
CA GLY A 97 14.50 7.61 -0.21
C GLY A 97 13.65 8.82 -0.64
N LEU A 98 12.50 9.06 -0.01
CA LEU A 98 11.65 10.24 -0.23
C LEU A 98 12.03 11.37 0.73
N HIS A 99 11.85 12.64 0.30
CA HIS A 99 11.85 13.79 1.21
C HIS A 99 10.60 13.79 2.09
N GLU A 100 10.64 14.51 3.20
CA GLU A 100 9.55 14.52 4.20
C GLU A 100 8.18 14.92 3.60
N ILE A 101 8.16 15.90 2.71
CA ILE A 101 6.91 16.30 2.02
C ILE A 101 6.37 15.18 1.13
N GLU A 102 7.24 14.48 0.42
CA GLU A 102 6.87 13.35 -0.44
C GLU A 102 6.38 12.15 0.38
N LYS A 103 7.01 11.88 1.53
CA LYS A 103 6.54 10.88 2.51
C LYS A 103 5.14 11.22 3.00
N GLU A 104 4.90 12.48 3.32
CA GLU A 104 3.58 12.93 3.78
C GLU A 104 2.52 12.78 2.68
N ILE A 105 2.84 13.14 1.43
CA ILE A 105 1.94 12.92 0.27
C ILE A 105 1.68 11.42 0.09
N PHE A 106 2.71 10.58 0.14
CA PHE A 106 2.59 9.13 0.03
C PHE A 106 1.62 8.57 1.09
N LEU A 107 1.81 8.95 2.35
CA LEU A 107 0.95 8.51 3.45
C LEU A 107 -0.49 9.01 3.27
N ASN A 108 -0.71 10.24 2.84
CA ASN A 108 -2.06 10.75 2.57
C ASN A 108 -2.75 9.95 1.46
N ILE A 109 -2.02 9.55 0.42
CA ILE A 109 -2.55 8.70 -0.65
C ILE A 109 -2.89 7.32 -0.11
N ALA A 110 -1.98 6.70 0.64
CA ALA A 110 -2.16 5.38 1.21
C ALA A 110 -3.41 5.27 2.09
N PHE A 111 -3.70 6.32 2.85
CA PHE A 111 -4.83 6.33 3.78
C PHE A 111 -6.14 6.82 3.18
N PHE A 112 -6.10 7.88 2.36
CA PHE A 112 -7.31 8.63 2.03
C PHE A 112 -7.57 8.77 0.53
N PHE A 113 -6.54 8.86 -0.32
CA PHE A 113 -6.70 9.36 -1.68
C PHE A 113 -6.57 8.27 -2.75
N ASN A 114 -6.30 7.02 -2.38
CA ASN A 114 -6.30 5.93 -3.36
C ASN A 114 -7.67 5.81 -4.04
N HIS A 115 -7.69 5.65 -5.34
CA HIS A 115 -8.87 5.65 -6.21
C HIS A 115 -9.62 6.99 -6.30
N MET A 116 -9.00 8.09 -5.89
CA MET A 116 -9.57 9.42 -6.08
C MET A 116 -9.10 10.05 -7.39
N GLU A 117 -9.92 10.91 -7.96
CA GLU A 117 -9.60 11.71 -9.14
C GLU A 117 -8.38 12.62 -8.85
N LYS A 118 -7.38 12.62 -9.76
CA LYS A 118 -6.15 13.40 -9.62
C LYS A 118 -6.39 14.85 -9.25
N ARG A 119 -7.36 15.51 -9.93
CA ARG A 119 -7.67 16.92 -9.70
C ARG A 119 -8.05 17.20 -8.25
N LYS A 120 -8.90 16.36 -7.67
CA LYS A 120 -9.33 16.48 -6.27
C LYS A 120 -8.19 16.25 -5.28
N VAL A 121 -7.32 15.28 -5.58
CA VAL A 121 -6.14 15.01 -4.75
C VAL A 121 -5.19 16.22 -4.77
N VAL A 122 -4.91 16.77 -5.94
CA VAL A 122 -4.06 17.96 -6.09
C VAL A 122 -4.63 19.16 -5.33
N GLU A 123 -5.93 19.40 -5.43
CA GLU A 123 -6.60 20.48 -4.70
C GLU A 123 -6.45 20.34 -3.18
N ILE A 124 -6.69 19.13 -2.65
CA ILE A 124 -6.58 18.86 -1.22
C ILE A 124 -5.11 18.99 -0.74
N LEU A 125 -4.16 18.43 -1.48
CA LEU A 125 -2.75 18.51 -1.12
C LEU A 125 -2.19 19.94 -1.18
N ASN A 126 -2.65 20.76 -2.14
CA ASN A 126 -2.31 22.19 -2.19
C ASN A 126 -2.85 22.94 -0.97
N TYR A 127 -4.09 22.64 -0.55
CA TYR A 127 -4.64 23.23 0.66
C TYR A 127 -3.84 22.84 1.92
N LEU A 128 -3.29 21.61 1.94
CA LEU A 128 -2.40 21.15 3.02
C LEU A 128 -0.98 21.71 2.92
N GLY A 129 -0.64 22.50 1.89
CA GLY A 129 0.67 23.08 1.69
C GLY A 129 1.76 22.08 1.25
N LEU A 130 1.37 20.97 0.61
CA LEU A 130 2.27 19.85 0.29
C LEU A 130 2.83 19.85 -1.14
N PHE A 131 2.70 20.94 -1.90
CA PHE A 131 3.28 21.10 -3.25
C PHE A 131 3.11 19.84 -4.15
N PRO A 132 1.87 19.41 -4.44
CA PRO A 132 1.57 18.10 -5.05
C PRO A 132 2.15 17.90 -6.45
N ASP A 133 2.37 18.94 -7.23
CA ASP A 133 2.88 18.80 -8.60
C ASP A 133 4.28 18.17 -8.64
N ILE A 134 5.17 18.57 -7.73
CA ILE A 134 6.50 17.99 -7.59
C ILE A 134 6.40 16.63 -6.88
N GLY A 135 5.71 16.57 -5.75
CA GLY A 135 5.64 15.38 -4.92
C GLY A 135 4.97 14.19 -5.63
N LEU A 136 3.86 14.40 -6.34
CA LEU A 136 3.23 13.35 -7.14
C LEU A 136 4.13 12.91 -8.30
N GLY A 137 4.88 13.84 -8.92
CA GLY A 137 5.86 13.52 -9.96
C GLY A 137 6.93 12.55 -9.46
N VAL A 138 7.51 12.82 -8.29
CA VAL A 138 8.51 11.94 -7.66
C VAL A 138 7.93 10.58 -7.32
N LEU A 139 6.73 10.53 -6.74
CA LEU A 139 6.06 9.26 -6.41
C LEU A 139 5.76 8.44 -7.68
N PHE A 140 5.39 9.10 -8.76
CA PHE A 140 5.15 8.47 -10.06
C PHE A 140 6.45 7.93 -10.66
N ASP A 141 7.54 8.73 -10.69
CA ASP A 141 8.86 8.32 -11.20
C ASP A 141 9.43 7.10 -10.44
N LYS A 142 9.12 6.99 -9.14
CA LYS A 142 9.50 5.85 -8.29
C LYS A 142 8.52 4.67 -8.36
N SER A 143 7.51 4.72 -9.21
CA SER A 143 6.44 3.70 -9.33
C SER A 143 5.68 3.42 -8.04
N LEU A 144 5.69 4.34 -7.08
CA LEU A 144 4.95 4.24 -5.82
C LEU A 144 3.46 4.59 -6.01
N VAL A 145 3.14 5.34 -7.05
CA VAL A 145 1.78 5.74 -7.43
C VAL A 145 1.65 5.69 -8.93
N LYS A 146 0.48 5.34 -9.44
CA LYS A 146 0.14 5.37 -10.87
C LYS A 146 -1.14 6.16 -11.10
N PHE A 147 -1.36 6.60 -12.35
CA PHE A 147 -2.65 7.11 -12.79
C PHE A 147 -3.27 6.06 -13.69
N ARG A 148 -4.58 5.80 -13.51
CA ARG A 148 -5.36 4.97 -14.42
C ARG A 148 -5.91 5.82 -15.57
N ASP A 149 -6.40 5.16 -16.61
CA ASP A 149 -6.96 5.81 -17.81
C ASP A 149 -8.13 6.75 -17.49
N ASP A 150 -8.86 6.52 -16.40
CA ASP A 150 -9.93 7.36 -15.88
C ASP A 150 -9.44 8.58 -15.08
N HIS A 151 -8.14 8.89 -15.12
CA HIS A 151 -7.46 9.93 -14.35
C HIS A 151 -7.56 9.76 -12.82
N THR A 152 -7.87 8.56 -12.34
CA THR A 152 -7.81 8.25 -10.91
C THR A 152 -6.40 7.88 -10.49
N LEU A 153 -6.07 8.30 -9.28
CA LEU A 153 -4.81 7.95 -8.63
C LEU A 153 -4.92 6.52 -8.08
N TRP A 154 -3.89 5.74 -8.30
CA TRP A 154 -3.85 4.36 -7.85
C TRP A 154 -2.53 4.04 -7.16
N MET A 155 -2.62 3.35 -6.04
CA MET A 155 -1.51 2.82 -5.28
C MET A 155 -1.72 1.33 -5.03
N HIS A 156 -0.67 0.55 -5.21
CA HIS A 156 -0.69 -0.89 -4.97
C HIS A 156 -1.01 -1.20 -3.49
N ASP A 157 -1.80 -2.23 -3.23
CA ASP A 157 -2.24 -2.57 -1.87
C ASP A 157 -1.08 -2.84 -0.91
N LEU A 158 0.02 -3.47 -1.37
CA LEU A 158 1.22 -3.66 -0.56
C LEU A 158 1.87 -2.33 -0.14
N LEU A 159 1.82 -1.31 -0.99
CA LEU A 159 2.32 0.03 -0.65
C LEU A 159 1.39 0.74 0.34
N GLN A 160 0.07 0.53 0.20
CA GLN A 160 -0.88 1.03 1.20
C GLN A 160 -0.65 0.40 2.57
N GLU A 161 -0.48 -0.92 2.61
CA GLU A 161 -0.24 -1.65 3.84
C GLU A 161 1.11 -1.25 4.47
N MET A 162 2.15 -1.03 3.65
CA MET A 162 3.40 -0.46 4.13
C MET A 162 3.19 0.90 4.78
N GLY A 163 2.43 1.81 4.14
CA GLY A 163 2.11 3.12 4.71
C GLY A 163 1.38 3.01 6.05
N LYS A 164 0.42 2.10 6.17
CA LYS A 164 -0.30 1.84 7.42
C LYS A 164 0.63 1.33 8.52
N ASN A 165 1.55 0.42 8.19
CA ASN A 165 2.52 -0.08 9.16
C ASN A 165 3.48 0.99 9.65
N ILE A 166 3.99 1.86 8.74
CA ILE A 166 4.85 2.97 9.13
C ILE A 166 4.17 3.83 10.18
N VAL A 167 2.91 4.23 9.95
CA VAL A 167 2.17 5.05 10.91
C VAL A 167 1.85 4.27 12.20
N TYR A 168 1.58 2.96 12.11
CA TYR A 168 1.38 2.13 13.29
C TYR A 168 2.64 2.06 14.17
N GLU A 169 3.81 1.93 13.54
CA GLU A 169 5.12 1.89 14.23
C GLU A 169 5.47 3.19 14.95
N GLU A 170 4.91 4.35 14.53
CA GLU A 170 5.12 5.63 15.23
C GLU A 170 4.69 5.54 16.71
N CYS A 171 3.52 4.97 16.99
CA CYS A 171 2.97 4.82 18.32
C CYS A 171 2.04 3.59 18.40
N PRO A 172 2.56 2.36 18.58
CA PRO A 172 1.73 1.16 18.56
C PRO A 172 0.68 1.13 19.68
N LYS A 173 1.03 1.64 20.88
CA LYS A 173 0.19 1.57 22.09
C LYS A 173 -0.72 2.78 22.28
N GLU A 174 -0.43 3.91 21.64
CA GLU A 174 -1.14 5.17 21.84
C GLU A 174 -1.65 5.73 20.48
N PRO A 175 -2.78 5.23 19.96
CA PRO A 175 -3.30 5.64 18.66
C PRO A 175 -3.47 7.16 18.50
N GLY A 176 -3.82 7.86 19.57
CA GLY A 176 -4.00 9.32 19.56
C GLY A 176 -2.73 10.11 19.28
N LYS A 177 -1.56 9.50 19.33
CA LYS A 177 -0.28 10.13 19.01
C LYS A 177 0.20 9.85 17.59
N ARG A 178 -0.49 8.98 16.84
CA ARG A 178 -0.18 8.69 15.43
C ARG A 178 -0.60 9.85 14.53
N GLY A 179 0.16 10.06 13.48
CA GLY A 179 -0.17 11.07 12.48
C GLY A 179 -1.47 10.79 11.72
N LYS A 180 -1.88 9.52 11.60
CA LYS A 180 -3.08 9.09 10.89
C LYS A 180 -3.79 7.94 11.60
N LEU A 181 -5.13 7.89 11.51
CA LEU A 181 -5.96 6.82 12.07
C LEU A 181 -6.82 6.19 10.98
N TRP A 182 -6.94 4.87 10.99
CA TRP A 182 -7.75 4.12 10.01
C TRP A 182 -8.54 2.95 10.62
N LEU A 183 -8.11 2.40 11.77
CA LEU A 183 -8.85 1.34 12.44
C LEU A 183 -10.00 1.95 13.24
N PHE A 184 -11.20 1.43 13.04
CA PHE A 184 -12.39 1.88 13.78
C PHE A 184 -12.18 1.86 15.30
N LYS A 185 -11.52 0.79 15.80
CA LYS A 185 -11.19 0.67 17.22
C LYS A 185 -10.32 1.84 17.72
N ASP A 186 -9.26 2.17 16.96
CA ASP A 186 -8.34 3.26 17.31
C ASP A 186 -9.04 4.62 17.25
N ILE A 187 -9.86 4.85 16.22
CA ILE A 187 -10.68 6.06 16.08
C ILE A 187 -11.65 6.19 17.26
N ASN A 188 -12.35 5.13 17.59
CA ASN A 188 -13.29 5.11 18.71
C ASN A 188 -12.59 5.36 20.05
N ASP A 189 -11.44 4.73 20.28
CA ASP A 189 -10.64 4.91 21.49
C ASP A 189 -10.16 6.36 21.63
N VAL A 190 -9.68 6.96 20.53
CA VAL A 190 -9.20 8.36 20.54
C VAL A 190 -10.34 9.33 20.79
N LEU A 191 -11.49 9.14 20.14
CA LEU A 191 -12.67 9.99 20.33
C LEU A 191 -13.26 9.83 21.74
N THR A 192 -13.30 8.62 22.28
CA THR A 192 -13.86 8.35 23.61
C THR A 192 -12.95 8.90 24.72
N LYS A 193 -11.64 8.81 24.54
CA LYS A 193 -10.64 9.29 25.52
C LYS A 193 -10.28 10.78 25.34
N ASN A 194 -10.81 11.43 24.32
CA ASN A 194 -10.52 12.81 23.93
C ASN A 194 -8.99 13.09 23.77
N THR A 195 -8.26 12.11 23.19
CA THR A 195 -6.81 12.16 23.00
C THR A 195 -6.43 12.49 21.55
N VAL A 196 -7.17 13.41 20.93
CA VAL A 196 -6.96 13.82 19.53
C VAL A 196 -5.66 14.62 19.42
N SER A 197 -4.74 14.21 18.55
CA SER A 197 -3.59 15.05 18.21
C SER A 197 -4.03 16.21 17.32
N SER A 198 -3.33 17.35 17.38
CA SER A 198 -3.58 18.55 16.57
C SER A 198 -3.61 18.28 15.06
N TYR A 199 -3.00 17.19 14.62
CA TYR A 199 -2.99 16.75 13.21
C TYR A 199 -4.34 16.21 12.73
N LEU A 200 -5.10 15.54 13.61
CA LEU A 200 -6.43 15.03 13.28
C LEU A 200 -7.49 16.14 13.25
N GLU A 201 -7.28 17.23 14.00
CA GLU A 201 -8.16 18.40 13.96
C GLU A 201 -8.14 19.04 12.56
N ASN A 202 -7.00 19.10 11.90
CA ASN A 202 -6.87 19.63 10.54
C ASN A 202 -7.56 18.76 9.48
N LEU A 203 -7.60 17.43 9.66
CA LEU A 203 -8.27 16.49 8.76
C LEU A 203 -9.80 16.47 8.94
N SER A 204 -10.31 16.82 10.14
CA SER A 204 -11.73 16.90 10.43
C SER A 204 -12.46 18.02 9.64
N MET A 205 -11.70 18.96 9.09
CA MET A 205 -12.22 20.05 8.24
C MET A 205 -12.62 19.59 6.83
N TYR A 206 -12.31 18.35 6.42
CA TYR A 206 -12.70 17.83 5.11
C TYR A 206 -13.86 16.85 5.18
N PRO A 207 -15.06 17.25 4.73
CA PRO A 207 -16.25 16.40 4.71
C PRO A 207 -16.04 15.09 3.95
N THR A 208 -15.19 15.09 2.92
CA THR A 208 -14.89 13.91 2.07
C THR A 208 -14.05 12.86 2.81
N ILE A 209 -13.17 13.27 3.68
CA ILE A 209 -12.36 12.38 4.52
C ILE A 209 -13.22 11.83 5.67
N LEU A 210 -14.03 12.69 6.29
CA LEU A 210 -15.05 12.29 7.27
C LEU A 210 -16.07 11.31 6.67
N PHE A 211 -16.44 11.47 5.39
CA PHE A 211 -17.40 10.60 4.72
C PHE A 211 -16.82 9.20 4.46
N LYS A 212 -15.54 9.07 4.15
CA LYS A 212 -14.86 7.76 4.08
C LYS A 212 -14.77 7.12 5.47
N VAL A 213 -14.48 7.88 6.51
CA VAL A 213 -14.48 7.38 7.89
C VAL A 213 -15.91 7.00 8.31
N LYS A 214 -16.94 7.79 7.99
CA LYS A 214 -18.35 7.48 8.28
C LYS A 214 -18.93 6.29 7.50
N ARG A 215 -18.33 5.87 6.39
CA ARG A 215 -18.80 4.70 5.62
C ARG A 215 -18.34 3.37 6.23
N TYR A 216 -17.48 3.42 7.22
CA TYR A 216 -17.02 2.28 8.02
C TYR A 216 -17.54 2.33 9.47
N ILE A 217 -18.35 3.33 9.82
CA ILE A 217 -19.21 3.42 11.01
C ILE A 217 -20.64 3.03 10.64
#